data_3006c5681588dba36c2bd90d5271b0a8
#
_entry.id   3006c5681588dba36c2bd90d5271b0a8
#
_cell.length_a   1.000
_cell.length_b   1.000
_cell.length_c   1.000
_cell.angle_alpha   90.00
_cell.angle_beta   90.00
_cell.angle_gamma   90.00
#
_symmetry.space_group_name_H-M   'P 1'
#
loop_
_entity.id
_entity.type
_entity.pdbx_description
1 polymer ?
#
loop_
_entity_poly.entity_id
_entity_poly.type
_entity_poly.pdbx_seq_one_letter_code
_entity_poly.pdbx_strand_id
1 'polypeptide(L)'
;MSVKIRNIDLGDFPLLLAPMEDVSDPPFRALCKRHGADLMYTEFISSEGLIRDAAKSVQKLDIYEYERPIGIQIFGSEIESMRQTTEIVERTNPDIIDINYGCPVKKVACKGAGAGILQDIPKMVSMTQEIVKATKLPVTVKTRLGWDENTKYVVEVAERLQDVGIEAISIHGRTRKQMYKGDADWTLIAAVKNNPRMRIPVFGNGDISSPEKAVEYKNTYGV
;
A
#
# COMPACT_ATOMS: atom_id res chain seq x y z
N MET A 1 10.79 12.17 -15.83
CA MET A 1 9.65 12.95 -15.25
C MET A 1 9.49 12.58 -13.81
N SER A 2 9.39 13.56 -12.92
CA SER A 2 9.23 13.29 -11.49
C SER A 2 7.92 12.56 -11.20
N VAL A 3 7.97 11.57 -10.32
CA VAL A 3 6.81 10.83 -9.81
C VAL A 3 6.17 11.64 -8.69
N LYS A 4 4.87 11.89 -8.76
CA LYS A 4 4.15 12.69 -7.76
C LYS A 4 2.91 11.97 -7.26
N ILE A 5 2.69 12.07 -5.95
CA ILE A 5 1.41 11.73 -5.32
C ILE A 5 0.80 13.06 -4.87
N ARG A 6 -0.18 13.57 -5.62
CA ARG A 6 -0.73 14.93 -5.47
C ARG A 6 0.41 15.99 -5.52
N ASN A 7 0.68 16.66 -4.41
CA ASN A 7 1.75 17.67 -4.26
C ASN A 7 3.06 17.11 -3.69
N ILE A 8 3.12 15.84 -3.36
CA ILE A 8 4.31 15.17 -2.84
C ILE A 8 5.18 14.74 -4.02
N ASP A 9 6.31 15.40 -4.19
CA ASP A 9 7.29 15.09 -5.24
C ASP A 9 8.30 14.06 -4.72
N LEU A 10 8.35 12.90 -5.36
CA LEU A 10 9.21 11.78 -4.99
C LEU A 10 10.45 11.64 -5.89
N GLY A 11 10.65 12.56 -6.85
CA GLY A 11 11.76 12.48 -7.80
C GLY A 11 11.52 11.51 -8.96
N ASP A 12 12.56 11.26 -9.76
CA ASP A 12 12.44 10.50 -11.02
C ASP A 12 12.52 8.97 -10.84
N PHE A 13 13.08 8.52 -9.73
CA PHE A 13 13.20 7.10 -9.41
C PHE A 13 13.01 6.86 -7.90
N PRO A 14 11.80 7.01 -7.39
CA PRO A 14 11.58 6.89 -5.95
C PRO A 14 11.73 5.46 -5.46
N LEU A 15 12.41 5.32 -4.32
CA LEU A 15 12.54 4.09 -3.55
C LEU A 15 11.63 4.15 -2.33
N LEU A 16 10.64 3.27 -2.27
CA LEU A 16 9.66 3.23 -1.20
C LEU A 16 9.96 2.08 -0.24
N LEU A 17 10.06 2.39 1.06
CA LEU A 17 10.13 1.34 2.07
C LEU A 17 8.75 0.68 2.23
N ALA A 18 8.67 -0.61 1.93
CA ALA A 18 7.44 -1.36 2.14
C ALA A 18 7.08 -1.46 3.64
N PRO A 19 5.79 -1.35 4.00
CA PRO A 19 5.34 -1.57 5.38
C PRO A 19 5.51 -3.04 5.77
N MET A 20 6.17 -3.28 6.91
CA MET A 20 6.48 -4.63 7.41
C MET A 20 6.21 -4.70 8.91
N GLU A 21 5.32 -5.62 9.31
CA GLU A 21 5.00 -5.87 10.72
C GLU A 21 6.24 -6.31 11.50
N ASP A 22 6.40 -5.78 12.71
CA ASP A 22 7.52 -6.01 13.61
C ASP A 22 8.92 -5.65 13.02
N VAL A 23 8.96 -4.84 11.93
CA VAL A 23 10.21 -4.43 11.26
C VAL A 23 10.26 -2.93 10.98
N SER A 24 9.22 -2.36 10.35
CA SER A 24 9.23 -0.95 9.95
C SER A 24 8.80 -0.01 11.10
N ASP A 25 9.41 -0.22 12.27
CA ASP A 25 9.32 0.68 13.42
C ASP A 25 10.10 1.99 13.19
N PRO A 26 9.93 3.03 14.03
CA PRO A 26 10.62 4.31 13.84
C PRO A 26 12.14 4.22 13.71
N PRO A 27 12.88 3.44 14.52
CA PRO A 27 14.34 3.30 14.36
C PRO A 27 14.74 2.70 12.99
N PHE A 28 14.00 1.69 12.51
CA PHE A 28 14.29 1.09 11.21
C PHE A 28 13.94 2.05 10.07
N ARG A 29 12.84 2.78 10.15
CA ARG A 29 12.49 3.81 9.16
C ARG A 29 13.53 4.94 9.12
N ALA A 30 14.04 5.37 10.29
CA ALA A 30 15.13 6.34 10.36
C ALA A 30 16.38 5.87 9.63
N LEU A 31 16.74 4.59 9.78
CA LEU A 31 17.87 3.99 9.06
C LEU A 31 17.63 4.00 7.55
N CYS A 32 16.44 3.55 7.11
CA CYS A 32 16.09 3.54 5.69
C CYS A 32 16.09 4.96 5.09
N LYS A 33 15.61 5.97 5.83
CA LYS A 33 15.63 7.37 5.38
C LYS A 33 17.07 7.87 5.14
N ARG A 34 18.00 7.55 6.05
CA ARG A 34 19.43 7.89 5.89
C ARG A 34 20.07 7.21 4.67
N HIS A 35 19.52 6.07 4.23
CA HIS A 35 19.98 5.34 3.04
C HIS A 35 19.16 5.63 1.78
N GLY A 36 18.36 6.70 1.77
CA GLY A 36 17.72 7.21 0.56
C GLY A 36 16.31 6.69 0.29
N ALA A 37 15.58 6.22 1.31
CA ALA A 37 14.16 5.97 1.12
C ALA A 37 13.41 7.31 0.91
N ASP A 38 12.74 7.45 -0.23
CA ASP A 38 12.02 8.66 -0.60
C ASP A 38 10.66 8.76 0.08
N LEU A 39 9.96 7.63 0.22
CA LEU A 39 8.68 7.51 0.92
C LEU A 39 8.70 6.26 1.80
N MET A 40 8.18 6.40 3.00
CA MET A 40 8.08 5.29 3.95
C MET A 40 6.66 5.15 4.46
N TYR A 41 6.36 3.97 5.01
CA TYR A 41 5.09 3.66 5.64
C TYR A 41 5.32 3.10 7.03
N THR A 42 4.39 3.36 7.96
CA THR A 42 4.38 2.69 9.26
C THR A 42 4.13 1.19 9.09
N GLU A 43 4.32 0.42 10.14
CA GLU A 43 3.70 -0.90 10.25
C GLU A 43 2.18 -0.75 10.09
N PHE A 44 1.51 -1.79 9.55
CA PHE A 44 0.07 -1.69 9.32
C PHE A 44 -0.75 -1.75 10.62
N ILE A 45 -1.72 -0.85 10.74
CA ILE A 45 -2.54 -0.65 11.94
C ILE A 45 -3.92 -1.27 11.73
N SER A 46 -4.33 -2.12 12.67
CA SER A 46 -5.68 -2.71 12.67
C SER A 46 -6.73 -1.65 12.98
N SER A 47 -7.72 -1.50 12.09
CA SER A 47 -8.85 -0.61 12.32
C SER A 47 -9.60 -0.98 13.60
N GLU A 48 -9.92 -2.26 13.80
CA GLU A 48 -10.58 -2.76 15.00
C GLU A 48 -9.75 -2.55 16.28
N GLY A 49 -8.42 -2.58 16.17
CA GLY A 49 -7.53 -2.28 17.28
C GLY A 49 -7.50 -0.79 17.61
N LEU A 50 -7.42 0.05 16.58
CA LEU A 50 -7.26 1.49 16.77
C LEU A 50 -8.53 2.14 17.33
N ILE A 51 -9.72 1.80 16.80
CA ILE A 51 -11.00 2.35 17.31
C ILE A 51 -11.31 1.91 18.75
N ARG A 52 -10.62 0.92 19.29
CA ARG A 52 -10.72 0.46 20.68
C ARG A 52 -9.52 0.85 21.54
N ASP A 53 -8.72 1.80 21.07
CA ASP A 53 -7.53 2.30 21.77
C ASP A 53 -6.54 1.19 22.22
N ALA A 54 -6.43 0.12 21.42
CA ALA A 54 -5.47 -0.94 21.71
C ALA A 54 -4.04 -0.38 21.68
N ALA A 55 -3.31 -0.47 22.79
CA ALA A 55 -2.01 0.19 22.98
C ALA A 55 -1.02 -0.05 21.81
N LYS A 56 -0.94 -1.28 21.28
CA LYS A 56 -0.08 -1.58 20.13
C LYS A 56 -0.51 -0.86 18.85
N SER A 57 -1.82 -0.63 18.65
CA SER A 57 -2.32 0.08 17.47
C SER A 57 -2.07 1.57 17.61
N VAL A 58 -2.25 2.12 18.79
CA VAL A 58 -1.97 3.54 19.10
C VAL A 58 -0.47 3.85 18.95
N GLN A 59 0.40 2.98 19.48
CA GLN A 59 1.86 3.14 19.37
C GLN A 59 2.35 3.22 17.92
N LYS A 60 1.72 2.53 16.99
CA LYS A 60 2.09 2.55 15.57
C LYS A 60 1.72 3.84 14.85
N LEU A 61 0.98 4.74 15.50
CA LEU A 61 0.71 6.08 14.97
C LEU A 61 1.92 7.03 15.12
N ASP A 62 2.94 6.65 15.89
CA ASP A 62 4.12 7.48 16.11
C ASP A 62 4.90 7.67 14.81
N ILE A 63 4.91 8.91 14.33
CA ILE A 63 5.64 9.39 13.17
C ILE A 63 6.46 10.63 13.55
N TYR A 64 7.57 10.84 12.86
CA TYR A 64 8.51 11.91 13.18
C TYR A 64 8.79 12.78 11.95
N GLU A 65 9.09 14.05 12.16
CA GLU A 65 9.29 15.01 11.09
C GLU A 65 10.40 14.61 10.11
N TYR A 66 11.46 13.98 10.61
CA TYR A 66 12.57 13.51 9.77
C TYR A 66 12.21 12.35 8.84
N GLU A 67 11.06 11.71 9.03
CA GLU A 67 10.59 10.58 8.20
C GLU A 67 9.83 11.04 6.96
N ARG A 68 9.43 12.31 6.91
CA ARG A 68 8.58 12.84 5.83
C ARG A 68 9.26 12.77 4.45
N PRO A 69 8.50 12.48 3.40
CA PRO A 69 7.08 12.08 3.44
C PRO A 69 6.88 10.69 4.05
N ILE A 70 5.82 10.57 4.87
CA ILE A 70 5.48 9.33 5.57
C ILE A 70 3.99 9.01 5.42
N GLY A 71 3.68 7.75 5.10
CA GLY A 71 2.31 7.23 5.09
C GLY A 71 2.00 6.40 6.33
N ILE A 72 0.79 6.52 6.87
CA ILE A 72 0.27 5.59 7.87
C ILE A 72 -0.56 4.54 7.14
N GLN A 73 -0.18 3.25 7.32
CA GLN A 73 -0.89 2.14 6.69
C GLN A 73 -1.92 1.53 7.64
N ILE A 74 -3.15 1.39 7.16
CA ILE A 74 -4.28 0.81 7.91
C ILE A 74 -4.82 -0.45 7.21
N PHE A 75 -5.42 -1.35 7.99
CA PHE A 75 -6.11 -2.53 7.46
C PHE A 75 -7.32 -2.92 8.30
N GLY A 76 -8.31 -3.50 7.65
CA GLY A 76 -9.53 -4.00 8.28
C GLY A 76 -10.41 -4.73 7.30
N SER A 77 -11.52 -5.25 7.79
CA SER A 77 -12.54 -5.93 6.98
C SER A 77 -13.90 -5.21 6.99
N GLU A 78 -14.09 -4.27 7.92
CA GLU A 78 -15.36 -3.56 8.08
C GLU A 78 -15.23 -2.11 7.62
N ILE A 79 -16.14 -1.69 6.72
CA ILE A 79 -16.12 -0.37 6.06
C ILE A 79 -16.17 0.74 7.10
N GLU A 80 -17.09 0.65 8.05
CA GLU A 80 -17.25 1.68 9.07
C GLU A 80 -16.04 1.80 10.00
N SER A 81 -15.45 0.66 10.42
CA SER A 81 -14.22 0.68 11.22
C SER A 81 -13.05 1.30 10.47
N MET A 82 -12.93 1.05 9.16
CA MET A 82 -11.89 1.65 8.32
C MET A 82 -12.11 3.15 8.14
N ARG A 83 -13.36 3.59 7.96
CA ARG A 83 -13.72 5.01 7.88
C ARG A 83 -13.35 5.76 9.18
N GLN A 84 -13.76 5.23 10.34
CA GLN A 84 -13.43 5.84 11.64
C GLN A 84 -11.92 5.87 11.90
N THR A 85 -11.22 4.78 11.54
CA THR A 85 -9.76 4.71 11.62
C THR A 85 -9.10 5.79 10.77
N THR A 86 -9.61 6.05 9.58
CA THR A 86 -9.12 7.10 8.69
C THR A 86 -9.19 8.47 9.35
N GLU A 87 -10.31 8.80 10.00
CA GLU A 87 -10.48 10.06 10.73
C GLU A 87 -9.53 10.18 11.94
N ILE A 88 -9.24 9.07 12.62
CA ILE A 88 -8.26 9.07 13.73
C ILE A 88 -6.85 9.31 13.19
N VAL A 89 -6.47 8.59 12.13
CA VAL A 89 -5.16 8.70 11.48
C VAL A 89 -4.92 10.09 10.92
N GLU A 90 -5.91 10.72 10.27
CA GLU A 90 -5.78 12.07 9.74
C GLU A 90 -5.37 13.09 10.80
N ARG A 91 -5.86 12.94 12.05
CA ARG A 91 -5.51 13.84 13.18
C ARG A 91 -4.03 13.75 13.59
N THR A 92 -3.34 12.68 13.25
CA THR A 92 -1.89 12.55 13.50
C THR A 92 -1.05 13.24 12.41
N ASN A 93 -1.72 13.81 11.39
CA ASN A 93 -1.13 14.60 10.31
C ASN A 93 0.00 13.86 9.54
N PRO A 94 -0.22 12.64 9.04
CA PRO A 94 0.70 12.02 8.08
C PRO A 94 0.61 12.72 6.71
N ASP A 95 1.54 12.39 5.81
CA ASP A 95 1.47 12.90 4.43
C ASP A 95 0.50 12.07 3.56
N ILE A 96 0.32 10.79 3.89
CA ILE A 96 -0.47 9.81 3.12
C ILE A 96 -1.20 8.87 4.08
N ILE A 97 -2.41 8.47 3.73
CA ILE A 97 -3.09 7.31 4.31
C ILE A 97 -3.00 6.16 3.29
N ASP A 98 -2.40 5.03 3.69
CA ASP A 98 -2.26 3.87 2.82
C ASP A 98 -3.13 2.70 3.30
N ILE A 99 -3.73 1.97 2.35
CA ILE A 99 -4.61 0.85 2.66
C ILE A 99 -3.87 -0.46 2.34
N ASN A 100 -3.78 -1.34 3.35
CA ASN A 100 -3.22 -2.67 3.17
C ASN A 100 -4.26 -3.66 2.64
N TYR A 101 -4.16 -3.99 1.36
CA TYR A 101 -4.88 -5.08 0.71
C TYR A 101 -3.93 -6.21 0.26
N GLY A 102 -2.75 -6.30 0.89
CA GLY A 102 -1.70 -7.22 0.47
C GLY A 102 -1.22 -8.22 1.54
N CYS A 103 -1.54 -8.03 2.83
CA CYS A 103 -1.09 -8.93 3.90
C CYS A 103 -1.62 -10.36 3.68
N PRO A 104 -0.74 -11.38 3.45
CA PRO A 104 -1.20 -12.73 3.12
C PRO A 104 -1.43 -13.61 4.36
N VAL A 105 -1.10 -13.12 5.54
CA VAL A 105 -1.13 -13.90 6.78
C VAL A 105 -2.53 -14.44 7.04
N LYS A 106 -2.63 -15.76 7.31
CA LYS A 106 -3.93 -16.45 7.49
C LYS A 106 -4.83 -15.74 8.52
N LYS A 107 -4.26 -15.33 9.66
CA LYS A 107 -4.98 -14.62 10.74
C LYS A 107 -5.69 -13.34 10.27
N VAL A 108 -5.14 -12.66 9.26
CA VAL A 108 -5.70 -11.44 8.66
C VAL A 108 -6.63 -11.80 7.50
N ALA A 109 -6.12 -12.58 6.54
CA ALA A 109 -6.82 -12.88 5.30
C ALA A 109 -8.13 -13.69 5.49
N CYS A 110 -8.18 -14.62 6.46
CA CYS A 110 -9.40 -15.37 6.76
C CYS A 110 -10.55 -14.50 7.33
N LYS A 111 -10.25 -13.29 7.78
CA LYS A 111 -11.23 -12.31 8.24
C LYS A 111 -11.69 -11.34 7.12
N GLY A 112 -11.28 -11.56 5.89
CA GLY A 112 -11.58 -10.66 4.77
C GLY A 112 -10.75 -9.37 4.76
N ALA A 113 -9.71 -9.27 5.62
CA ALA A 113 -8.81 -8.12 5.70
C ALA A 113 -7.51 -8.37 4.94
N GLY A 114 -6.70 -7.33 4.72
CA GLY A 114 -5.47 -7.45 3.94
C GLY A 114 -5.73 -8.10 2.59
N ALA A 115 -4.94 -9.10 2.18
CA ALA A 115 -5.18 -9.79 0.91
C ALA A 115 -6.47 -10.65 0.88
N GLY A 116 -7.15 -10.82 2.01
CA GLY A 116 -8.45 -11.50 2.07
C GLY A 116 -9.55 -10.81 1.27
N ILE A 117 -9.50 -9.48 1.20
CA ILE A 117 -10.47 -8.65 0.46
C ILE A 117 -10.43 -8.89 -1.06
N LEU A 118 -9.34 -9.46 -1.59
CA LEU A 118 -9.22 -9.81 -3.02
C LEU A 118 -10.22 -10.88 -3.48
N GLN A 119 -10.94 -11.50 -2.56
CA GLN A 119 -12.06 -12.41 -2.84
C GLN A 119 -13.41 -11.68 -2.98
N ASP A 120 -13.48 -10.39 -2.62
CA ASP A 120 -14.68 -9.54 -2.69
C ASP A 120 -14.29 -8.15 -3.22
N ILE A 121 -14.06 -8.06 -4.52
CA ILE A 121 -13.68 -6.80 -5.17
C ILE A 121 -14.73 -5.70 -5.03
N PRO A 122 -16.05 -5.96 -5.11
CA PRO A 122 -17.06 -4.94 -4.82
C PRO A 122 -16.91 -4.32 -3.43
N LYS A 123 -16.70 -5.13 -2.38
CA LYS A 123 -16.46 -4.64 -1.01
C LYS A 123 -15.16 -3.84 -0.91
N MET A 124 -14.08 -4.31 -1.56
CA MET A 124 -12.79 -3.62 -1.64
C MET A 124 -12.96 -2.20 -2.20
N VAL A 125 -13.66 -2.06 -3.32
CA VAL A 125 -13.92 -0.76 -3.97
C VAL A 125 -14.79 0.14 -3.09
N SER A 126 -15.88 -0.39 -2.53
CA SER A 126 -16.76 0.37 -1.64
C SER A 126 -16.04 0.86 -0.39
N MET A 127 -15.22 0.01 0.25
CA MET A 127 -14.41 0.38 1.41
C MET A 127 -13.41 1.49 1.06
N THR A 128 -12.71 1.37 -0.06
CA THR A 128 -11.77 2.39 -0.53
C THR A 128 -12.46 3.72 -0.78
N GLN A 129 -13.65 3.70 -1.39
CA GLN A 129 -14.45 4.90 -1.63
C GLN A 129 -14.80 5.64 -0.32
N GLU A 130 -15.21 4.90 0.71
CA GLU A 130 -15.55 5.50 1.99
C GLU A 130 -14.31 6.06 2.73
N ILE A 131 -13.16 5.41 2.61
CA ILE A 131 -11.88 5.93 3.13
C ILE A 131 -11.50 7.23 2.40
N VAL A 132 -11.56 7.25 1.07
CA VAL A 132 -11.25 8.46 0.27
C VAL A 132 -12.17 9.63 0.65
N LYS A 133 -13.45 9.38 0.90
CA LYS A 133 -14.40 10.42 1.34
C LYS A 133 -14.15 10.93 2.76
N ALA A 134 -13.55 10.11 3.62
CA ALA A 134 -13.35 10.41 5.03
C ALA A 134 -12.11 11.27 5.33
N THR A 135 -11.27 11.56 4.34
CA THR A 135 -10.02 12.32 4.53
C THR A 135 -9.76 13.32 3.42
N LYS A 136 -8.98 14.36 3.73
CA LYS A 136 -8.42 15.30 2.75
C LYS A 136 -7.01 14.90 2.28
N LEU A 137 -6.39 13.94 2.95
CA LEU A 137 -5.04 13.46 2.60
C LEU A 137 -5.09 12.56 1.36
N PRO A 138 -3.97 12.45 0.62
CA PRO A 138 -3.84 11.44 -0.43
C PRO A 138 -4.08 10.04 0.14
N VAL A 139 -4.89 9.25 -0.55
CA VAL A 139 -5.11 7.84 -0.21
C VAL A 139 -4.37 6.97 -1.23
N THR A 140 -3.56 6.05 -0.75
CA THR A 140 -2.86 5.07 -1.57
C THR A 140 -3.23 3.64 -1.18
N VAL A 141 -2.91 2.68 -2.03
CA VAL A 141 -3.22 1.27 -1.79
C VAL A 141 -1.99 0.41 -2.02
N LYS A 142 -1.73 -0.54 -1.11
CA LYS A 142 -0.79 -1.63 -1.36
C LYS A 142 -1.50 -2.96 -1.47
N THR A 143 -1.35 -3.63 -2.61
CA THR A 143 -2.08 -4.88 -2.93
C THR A 143 -1.19 -5.96 -3.53
N ARG A 144 -1.80 -7.08 -3.94
CA ARG A 144 -1.20 -8.20 -4.67
C ARG A 144 -1.90 -8.41 -6.00
N LEU A 145 -1.38 -9.34 -6.84
CA LEU A 145 -1.94 -9.66 -8.15
C LEU A 145 -3.37 -10.21 -8.08
N GLY A 146 -3.72 -10.86 -6.97
CA GLY A 146 -5.00 -11.48 -6.75
C GLY A 146 -4.96 -12.46 -5.57
N TRP A 147 -6.06 -13.20 -5.36
CA TRP A 147 -6.13 -14.22 -4.31
C TRP A 147 -5.31 -15.46 -4.68
N ASP A 148 -5.45 -15.97 -5.91
CA ASP A 148 -4.72 -17.12 -6.44
C ASP A 148 -4.48 -17.00 -7.95
N GLU A 149 -3.93 -18.06 -8.56
CA GLU A 149 -3.57 -18.08 -9.98
C GLU A 149 -4.77 -17.83 -10.92
N ASN A 150 -5.97 -18.22 -10.52
CA ASN A 150 -7.19 -18.09 -11.32
C ASN A 150 -7.87 -16.73 -11.13
N THR A 151 -7.42 -15.92 -10.19
CA THR A 151 -8.07 -14.65 -9.78
C THR A 151 -7.09 -13.48 -9.74
N LYS A 152 -6.15 -13.42 -10.69
CA LYS A 152 -5.21 -12.31 -10.86
C LYS A 152 -5.88 -11.11 -11.55
N TYR A 153 -6.80 -10.45 -10.87
CA TYR A 153 -7.59 -9.32 -11.40
C TYR A 153 -6.96 -7.95 -11.16
N VAL A 154 -5.65 -7.88 -10.90
CA VAL A 154 -4.98 -6.64 -10.49
C VAL A 154 -5.16 -5.48 -11.46
N VAL A 155 -5.26 -5.72 -12.78
CA VAL A 155 -5.45 -4.66 -13.78
C VAL A 155 -6.84 -4.02 -13.60
N GLU A 156 -7.91 -4.83 -13.55
CA GLU A 156 -9.26 -4.34 -13.28
C GLU A 156 -9.37 -3.69 -11.89
N VAL A 157 -8.77 -4.30 -10.87
CA VAL A 157 -8.75 -3.77 -9.51
C VAL A 157 -8.11 -2.39 -9.46
N ALA A 158 -6.97 -2.19 -10.11
CA ALA A 158 -6.27 -0.91 -10.16
C ALA A 158 -7.12 0.19 -10.82
N GLU A 159 -7.79 -0.11 -11.93
CA GLU A 159 -8.72 0.82 -12.58
C GLU A 159 -9.86 1.22 -11.63
N ARG A 160 -10.53 0.23 -11.04
CA ARG A 160 -11.68 0.48 -10.16
C ARG A 160 -11.30 1.26 -8.90
N LEU A 161 -10.11 1.01 -8.35
CA LEU A 161 -9.61 1.76 -7.19
C LEU A 161 -9.22 3.19 -7.57
N GLN A 162 -8.60 3.40 -8.75
CA GLN A 162 -8.36 4.74 -9.27
C GLN A 162 -9.68 5.51 -9.47
N ASP A 163 -10.70 4.86 -10.03
CA ASP A 163 -11.99 5.49 -10.30
C ASP A 163 -12.71 5.97 -9.02
N VAL A 164 -12.42 5.37 -7.86
CA VAL A 164 -12.95 5.83 -6.56
C VAL A 164 -12.02 6.80 -5.83
N GLY A 165 -10.88 7.17 -6.43
CA GLY A 165 -10.07 8.32 -6.02
C GLY A 165 -8.79 8.01 -5.26
N ILE A 166 -8.21 6.82 -5.34
CA ILE A 166 -6.83 6.62 -4.85
C ILE A 166 -5.84 7.39 -5.72
N GLU A 167 -4.68 7.76 -5.14
CA GLU A 167 -3.70 8.61 -5.80
C GLU A 167 -2.37 7.91 -6.12
N ALA A 168 -2.19 6.68 -5.65
CA ALA A 168 -1.14 5.77 -6.09
C ALA A 168 -1.48 4.33 -5.71
N ILE A 169 -0.85 3.37 -6.40
CA ILE A 169 -1.00 1.96 -6.10
C ILE A 169 0.37 1.26 -6.09
N SER A 170 0.64 0.48 -5.03
CA SER A 170 1.80 -0.41 -4.92
C SER A 170 1.36 -1.86 -5.09
N ILE A 171 2.00 -2.60 -6.00
CA ILE A 171 1.59 -3.95 -6.35
C ILE A 171 2.72 -4.93 -6.07
N HIS A 172 2.49 -5.90 -5.18
CA HIS A 172 3.38 -7.04 -5.01
C HIS A 172 3.10 -8.08 -6.10
N GLY A 173 4.12 -8.45 -6.87
CA GLY A 173 4.05 -9.37 -8.01
C GLY A 173 3.76 -10.84 -7.64
N ARG A 174 3.03 -11.11 -6.56
CA ARG A 174 2.58 -12.44 -6.13
C ARG A 174 1.12 -12.41 -5.74
N THR A 175 0.45 -13.57 -5.85
CA THR A 175 -0.89 -13.78 -5.30
C THR A 175 -0.85 -13.98 -3.78
N ARG A 176 -2.01 -13.94 -3.13
CA ARG A 176 -2.10 -14.25 -1.70
C ARG A 176 -1.70 -15.69 -1.41
N LYS A 177 -2.12 -16.66 -2.25
CA LYS A 177 -1.81 -18.08 -2.05
C LYS A 177 -0.32 -18.40 -2.23
N GLN A 178 0.38 -17.70 -3.10
CA GLN A 178 1.84 -17.83 -3.23
C GLN A 178 2.58 -17.39 -1.96
N MET A 179 2.06 -16.42 -1.22
CA MET A 179 2.77 -15.79 -0.10
C MET A 179 4.13 -15.23 -0.56
N TYR A 180 5.22 -16.01 -0.38
CA TYR A 180 6.59 -15.69 -0.80
C TYR A 180 7.22 -16.81 -1.67
N LYS A 181 6.42 -17.79 -2.12
CA LYS A 181 6.91 -18.87 -2.95
C LYS A 181 6.98 -18.46 -4.43
N GLY A 182 7.93 -19.05 -5.15
CA GLY A 182 8.19 -18.72 -6.56
C GLY A 182 8.68 -17.28 -6.75
N ASP A 183 8.75 -16.82 -7.98
CA ASP A 183 9.19 -15.49 -8.34
C ASP A 183 8.02 -14.49 -8.40
N ALA A 184 8.31 -13.22 -8.16
CA ALA A 184 7.34 -12.15 -8.35
C ALA A 184 7.11 -11.92 -9.85
N ASP A 185 5.87 -11.95 -10.28
CA ASP A 185 5.46 -11.68 -11.66
C ASP A 185 5.29 -10.17 -11.87
N TRP A 186 6.27 -9.56 -12.51
CA TRP A 186 6.26 -8.13 -12.83
C TRP A 186 5.53 -7.80 -14.14
N THR A 187 5.16 -8.82 -14.95
CA THR A 187 4.45 -8.60 -16.22
C THR A 187 3.06 -8.00 -16.00
N LEU A 188 2.35 -8.45 -14.96
CA LEU A 188 1.05 -7.87 -14.59
C LEU A 188 1.16 -6.47 -13.95
N ILE A 189 2.27 -6.19 -13.25
CA ILE A 189 2.54 -4.84 -12.76
C ILE A 189 2.75 -3.89 -13.95
N ALA A 190 3.54 -4.32 -14.94
CA ALA A 190 3.73 -3.59 -16.19
C ALA A 190 2.40 -3.42 -16.96
N ALA A 191 1.53 -4.43 -16.97
CA ALA A 191 0.22 -4.34 -17.60
C ALA A 191 -0.66 -3.25 -16.94
N VAL A 192 -0.63 -3.14 -15.61
CA VAL A 192 -1.29 -2.03 -14.89
C VAL A 192 -0.67 -0.69 -15.29
N LYS A 193 0.66 -0.57 -15.25
CA LYS A 193 1.38 0.68 -15.56
C LYS A 193 1.11 1.17 -16.98
N ASN A 194 1.09 0.26 -17.95
CA ASN A 194 0.91 0.58 -19.37
C ASN A 194 -0.57 0.62 -19.80
N ASN A 195 -1.50 0.41 -18.88
CA ASN A 195 -2.92 0.56 -19.18
C ASN A 195 -3.25 2.03 -19.47
N PRO A 196 -3.82 2.36 -20.65
CA PRO A 196 -4.09 3.75 -21.05
C PRO A 196 -5.10 4.46 -20.14
N ARG A 197 -5.87 3.72 -19.33
CA ARG A 197 -6.77 4.30 -18.33
C ARG A 197 -6.06 4.71 -17.04
N MET A 198 -4.88 4.15 -16.75
CA MET A 198 -4.14 4.47 -15.52
C MET A 198 -3.47 5.84 -15.62
N ARG A 199 -3.74 6.70 -14.65
CA ARG A 199 -3.22 8.08 -14.58
C ARG A 199 -2.44 8.34 -13.30
N ILE A 200 -2.55 7.45 -12.30
CA ILE A 200 -1.86 7.55 -11.02
C ILE A 200 -0.53 6.78 -11.05
N PRO A 201 0.42 7.11 -10.18
CA PRO A 201 1.66 6.34 -10.03
C PRO A 201 1.40 4.87 -9.68
N VAL A 202 2.15 3.99 -10.33
CA VAL A 202 2.16 2.55 -10.06
C VAL A 202 3.55 2.18 -9.58
N PHE A 203 3.65 1.58 -8.40
CA PHE A 203 4.91 1.11 -7.81
C PHE A 203 4.95 -0.41 -7.82
N GLY A 204 6.06 -0.97 -8.31
CA GLY A 204 6.31 -2.41 -8.29
C GLY A 204 6.96 -2.86 -7.00
N ASN A 205 6.61 -4.07 -6.54
CA ASN A 205 7.16 -4.68 -5.35
C ASN A 205 7.34 -6.19 -5.54
N GLY A 206 8.39 -6.74 -4.94
CA GLY A 206 8.72 -8.16 -4.93
C GLY A 206 10.05 -8.47 -5.61
N ASP A 207 10.91 -9.18 -4.88
CA ASP A 207 12.21 -9.68 -5.34
C ASP A 207 13.23 -8.62 -5.79
N ILE A 208 13.08 -7.39 -5.37
CA ILE A 208 14.11 -6.36 -5.54
C ILE A 208 15.20 -6.59 -4.49
N SER A 209 16.23 -7.32 -4.89
CA SER A 209 17.30 -7.79 -4.00
C SER A 209 18.60 -6.98 -4.14
N SER A 210 18.67 -6.07 -5.11
CA SER A 210 19.82 -5.19 -5.29
C SER A 210 19.42 -3.89 -6.01
N PRO A 211 20.23 -2.83 -5.93
CA PRO A 211 20.02 -1.59 -6.68
C PRO A 211 20.00 -1.82 -8.21
N GLU A 212 20.88 -2.70 -8.71
CA GLU A 212 20.97 -3.04 -10.12
C GLU A 212 19.66 -3.66 -10.61
N LYS A 213 19.07 -4.54 -9.79
CA LYS A 213 17.78 -5.16 -10.10
C LYS A 213 16.64 -4.15 -10.08
N ALA A 214 16.67 -3.17 -9.21
CA ALA A 214 15.69 -2.08 -9.23
C ALA A 214 15.77 -1.29 -10.55
N VAL A 215 16.98 -0.96 -11.01
CA VAL A 215 17.20 -0.27 -12.28
C VAL A 215 16.79 -1.14 -13.48
N GLU A 216 17.15 -2.42 -13.47
CA GLU A 216 16.73 -3.41 -14.48
C GLU A 216 15.20 -3.43 -14.61
N TYR A 217 14.49 -3.56 -13.49
CA TYR A 217 13.02 -3.68 -13.49
C TYR A 217 12.34 -2.38 -13.90
N LYS A 218 12.88 -1.22 -13.49
CA LYS A 218 12.41 0.07 -14.01
C LYS A 218 12.52 0.13 -15.54
N ASN A 219 13.65 -0.26 -16.10
CA ASN A 219 13.88 -0.21 -17.55
C ASN A 219 13.03 -1.23 -18.30
N THR A 220 12.82 -2.42 -17.72
CA THR A 220 12.08 -3.51 -18.37
C THR A 220 10.56 -3.32 -18.27
N TYR A 221 10.07 -2.90 -17.13
CA TYR A 221 8.64 -2.86 -16.82
C TYR A 221 8.06 -1.44 -16.75
N GLY A 222 8.91 -0.42 -16.71
CA GLY A 222 8.50 0.98 -16.68
C GLY A 222 7.94 1.47 -15.34
N VAL A 223 8.22 0.73 -14.24
CA VAL A 223 7.62 0.96 -12.91
C VAL A 223 8.68 1.38 -11.91
#